data_3692401efe012ddc20e7738900c009cd
#
_entry.id   3692401efe012ddc20e7738900c009cd
#
_cell.length_a   1.000
_cell.length_b   1.000
_cell.length_c   1.000
_cell.angle_alpha   90.00
_cell.angle_beta   90.00
_cell.angle_gamma   90.00
#
_symmetry.space_group_name_H-M   'P 1'
#
loop_
_entity.id
_entity.type
_entity.pdbx_description
1 polymer ?
#
loop_
_entity_poly.entity_id
_entity_poly.type
_entity_poly.pdbx_seq_one_letter_code
_entity_poly.pdbx_strand_id
1 'polypeptide(L)'
;DHIVGELMKGFVKKRPLPDSLVQALKEAEPQRGAELSQKLQGALPAIALTNHVALSSAFANDVDGILSYARQVNGYGNRGDVFLGISTSGNAENVMYAAVTARAKGMKIIGLTGRDGGKLGAFADISIVVPKQETYQIQELHLPVYHALCLMLEKRFYDR
;
A
#
# COMPACT_ATOMS: atom_id res chain seq x y z
N ASP A 1 -7.62 -0.76 1.13
CA ASP A 1 -8.09 0.26 0.17
C ASP A 1 -7.93 1.68 0.72
N HIS A 2 -8.39 1.98 1.95
CA HIS A 2 -8.40 3.33 2.51
C HIS A 2 -7.00 3.98 2.50
N ILE A 3 -5.98 3.31 3.03
CA ILE A 3 -4.59 3.82 3.03
C ILE A 3 -4.09 4.14 1.60
N VAL A 4 -4.47 3.34 0.60
CA VAL A 4 -4.09 3.59 -0.80
C VAL A 4 -4.71 4.90 -1.29
N GLY A 5 -5.98 5.16 -0.95
CA GLY A 5 -6.65 6.42 -1.26
C GLY A 5 -5.89 7.62 -0.67
N GLU A 6 -5.47 7.54 0.59
CA GLU A 6 -4.74 8.62 1.26
C GLU A 6 -3.30 8.82 0.73
N LEU A 7 -2.68 7.76 0.24
CA LEU A 7 -1.36 7.85 -0.40
C LEU A 7 -1.44 8.43 -1.83
N MET A 8 -2.45 8.04 -2.60
CA MET A 8 -2.62 8.41 -4.01
C MET A 8 -3.19 9.81 -4.22
N LYS A 9 -3.89 10.38 -3.24
CA LYS A 9 -4.36 11.78 -3.23
C LYS A 9 -3.71 12.56 -2.09
N GLY A 10 -3.86 13.89 -2.03
CA GLY A 10 -3.48 14.68 -0.86
C GLY A 10 -4.29 14.25 0.38
N PHE A 11 -3.61 13.95 1.49
CA PHE A 11 -4.26 13.56 2.75
C PHE A 11 -4.70 14.80 3.53
N VAL A 12 -3.76 15.55 4.08
CA VAL A 12 -4.02 16.83 4.77
C VAL A 12 -3.33 18.01 4.11
N LYS A 13 -2.34 17.77 3.25
CA LYS A 13 -1.57 18.80 2.55
C LYS A 13 -1.90 18.81 1.06
N LYS A 14 -1.82 19.99 0.46
CA LYS A 14 -1.74 20.09 -0.99
C LYS A 14 -0.38 19.56 -1.45
N ARG A 15 -0.38 18.73 -2.47
CA ARG A 15 0.82 18.11 -3.05
C ARG A 15 1.01 18.67 -4.46
N PRO A 16 1.68 19.83 -4.64
CA PRO A 16 1.85 20.42 -5.95
C PRO A 16 2.60 19.45 -6.87
N LEU A 17 2.23 19.47 -8.17
CA LEU A 17 2.97 18.74 -9.17
C LEU A 17 4.37 19.39 -9.35
N PRO A 18 5.39 18.58 -9.72
CA PRO A 18 6.67 19.13 -10.17
C PRO A 18 6.50 20.01 -11.41
N ASP A 19 7.23 21.12 -11.50
CA ASP A 19 7.16 22.06 -12.63
C ASP A 19 7.42 21.37 -13.97
N SER A 20 8.32 20.38 -14.01
CA SER A 20 8.60 19.57 -15.20
C SER A 20 7.37 18.81 -15.70
N LEU A 21 6.55 18.26 -14.79
CA LEU A 21 5.32 17.58 -15.18
C LEU A 21 4.23 18.58 -15.62
N VAL A 22 4.11 19.72 -14.95
CA VAL A 22 3.21 20.80 -15.36
C VAL A 22 3.50 21.27 -16.79
N GLN A 23 4.78 21.44 -17.11
CA GLN A 23 5.22 21.83 -18.44
C GLN A 23 4.92 20.74 -19.48
N ALA A 24 5.28 19.49 -19.18
CA ALA A 24 5.03 18.35 -20.06
C ALA A 24 3.52 18.14 -20.36
N LEU A 25 2.65 18.36 -19.37
CA LEU A 25 1.20 18.28 -19.56
C LEU A 25 0.70 19.33 -20.57
N LYS A 26 1.19 20.57 -20.47
CA LYS A 26 0.82 21.68 -21.38
C LYS A 26 1.38 21.49 -22.79
N GLU A 27 2.57 20.88 -22.90
CA GLU A 27 3.18 20.54 -24.19
C GLU A 27 2.46 19.40 -24.88
N ALA A 28 2.00 18.40 -24.11
CA ALA A 28 1.25 17.25 -24.63
C ALA A 28 -0.11 17.68 -25.24
N GLU A 29 -0.83 18.54 -24.53
CA GLU A 29 -2.07 19.15 -25.02
C GLU A 29 -2.34 20.45 -24.22
N PRO A 30 -2.34 21.63 -24.86
CA PRO A 30 -2.34 22.92 -24.14
C PRO A 30 -3.54 23.12 -23.22
N GLN A 31 -4.76 22.87 -23.72
CA GLN A 31 -5.99 23.17 -22.96
C GLN A 31 -6.19 22.18 -21.80
N ARG A 32 -6.16 20.88 -22.10
CA ARG A 32 -6.32 19.84 -21.07
C ARG A 32 -5.13 19.75 -20.14
N GLY A 33 -3.92 20.00 -20.66
CA GLY A 33 -2.71 20.06 -19.85
C GLY A 33 -2.73 21.19 -18.83
N ALA A 34 -3.27 22.35 -19.20
CA ALA A 34 -3.48 23.46 -18.26
C ALA A 34 -4.51 23.08 -17.18
N GLU A 35 -5.62 22.44 -17.55
CA GLU A 35 -6.63 21.97 -16.62
C GLU A 35 -6.08 20.89 -15.67
N LEU A 36 -5.39 19.88 -16.20
CA LEU A 36 -4.77 18.81 -15.43
C LEU A 36 -3.73 19.34 -14.44
N SER A 37 -2.91 20.31 -14.85
CA SER A 37 -1.89 20.91 -13.98
C SER A 37 -2.48 21.64 -12.75
N GLN A 38 -3.74 22.07 -12.82
CA GLN A 38 -4.44 22.70 -11.71
C GLN A 38 -5.17 21.70 -10.81
N LYS A 39 -5.65 20.58 -11.38
CA LYS A 39 -6.49 19.60 -10.68
C LYS A 39 -5.74 18.40 -10.14
N LEU A 40 -4.67 17.98 -10.79
CA LEU A 40 -3.85 16.88 -10.31
C LEU A 40 -2.94 17.32 -9.16
N GLN A 41 -2.64 16.36 -8.31
CA GLN A 41 -1.69 16.52 -7.21
C GLN A 41 -0.64 15.41 -7.26
N GLY A 42 0.48 15.63 -6.60
CA GLY A 42 1.50 14.61 -6.38
C GLY A 42 0.92 13.42 -5.63
N ALA A 43 1.28 12.22 -6.05
CA ALA A 43 0.83 10.96 -5.48
C ALA A 43 2.01 10.13 -4.97
N LEU A 44 1.80 9.37 -3.91
CA LEU A 44 2.69 8.28 -3.49
C LEU A 44 2.11 6.99 -4.08
N PRO A 45 2.79 6.35 -5.04
CA PRO A 45 2.26 5.17 -5.72
C PRO A 45 1.94 4.05 -4.73
N ALA A 46 0.71 3.56 -4.76
CA ALA A 46 0.26 2.45 -3.91
C ALA A 46 -0.83 1.65 -4.61
N ILE A 47 -0.85 0.34 -4.38
CA ILE A 47 -1.81 -0.60 -4.96
C ILE A 47 -2.40 -1.45 -3.85
N ALA A 48 -3.74 -1.54 -3.80
CA ALA A 48 -4.44 -2.48 -2.92
C ALA A 48 -4.65 -3.82 -3.64
N LEU A 49 -4.05 -4.87 -3.11
CA LEU A 49 -4.14 -6.21 -3.72
C LEU A 49 -5.51 -6.88 -3.54
N THR A 50 -6.41 -6.24 -2.80
CA THR A 50 -7.80 -6.69 -2.59
C THR A 50 -8.74 -6.34 -3.73
N ASN A 51 -8.35 -5.45 -4.64
CA ASN A 51 -9.25 -4.88 -5.65
C ASN A 51 -9.18 -5.53 -7.04
N HIS A 52 -8.34 -6.53 -7.23
CA HIS A 52 -8.17 -7.18 -8.53
C HIS A 52 -9.11 -8.39 -8.69
N VAL A 53 -10.40 -8.13 -8.78
CA VAL A 53 -11.46 -9.16 -8.73
C VAL A 53 -11.29 -10.22 -9.83
N ALA A 54 -11.10 -9.80 -11.09
CA ALA A 54 -10.95 -10.74 -12.22
C ALA A 54 -9.75 -11.67 -12.06
N LEU A 55 -8.57 -11.12 -11.69
CA LEU A 55 -7.38 -11.91 -11.45
C LEU A 55 -7.55 -12.87 -10.27
N SER A 56 -8.13 -12.39 -9.17
CA SER A 56 -8.36 -13.21 -7.97
C SER A 56 -9.32 -14.36 -8.26
N SER A 57 -10.39 -14.13 -9.04
CA SER A 57 -11.36 -15.15 -9.43
C SER A 57 -10.73 -16.17 -10.37
N ALA A 58 -10.02 -15.74 -11.42
CA ALA A 58 -9.35 -16.65 -12.35
C ALA A 58 -8.28 -17.50 -11.63
N PHE A 59 -7.47 -16.86 -10.80
CA PHE A 59 -6.41 -17.55 -10.09
C PHE A 59 -6.94 -18.54 -9.03
N ALA A 60 -8.10 -18.25 -8.42
CA ALA A 60 -8.78 -19.16 -7.51
C ALA A 60 -9.28 -20.42 -8.22
N ASN A 61 -9.76 -20.29 -9.47
CA ASN A 61 -10.21 -21.43 -10.28
C ASN A 61 -9.04 -22.26 -10.84
N ASP A 62 -8.03 -21.59 -11.36
CA ASP A 62 -7.02 -22.24 -12.20
C ASP A 62 -5.82 -22.76 -11.39
N VAL A 63 -5.56 -22.19 -10.22
CA VAL A 63 -4.37 -22.50 -9.41
C VAL A 63 -4.74 -22.70 -7.93
N ASP A 64 -4.83 -21.61 -7.18
CA ASP A 64 -5.16 -21.59 -5.75
C ASP A 64 -5.48 -20.15 -5.31
N GLY A 65 -6.68 -19.93 -4.78
CA GLY A 65 -7.13 -18.62 -4.30
C GLY A 65 -6.29 -18.02 -3.17
N ILE A 66 -5.66 -18.87 -2.34
CA ILE A 66 -4.80 -18.42 -1.25
C ILE A 66 -3.54 -17.70 -1.75
N LEU A 67 -3.12 -17.97 -2.97
CA LEU A 67 -1.93 -17.40 -3.61
C LEU A 67 -2.22 -16.10 -4.38
N SER A 68 -3.46 -15.63 -4.39
CA SER A 68 -3.89 -14.48 -5.20
C SER A 68 -3.08 -13.19 -4.90
N TYR A 69 -2.76 -12.92 -3.63
CA TYR A 69 -1.91 -11.78 -3.27
C TYR A 69 -0.44 -12.00 -3.69
N ALA A 70 0.07 -13.20 -3.49
CA ALA A 70 1.43 -13.55 -3.93
C ALA A 70 1.58 -13.39 -5.45
N ARG A 71 0.56 -13.78 -6.23
CA ARG A 71 0.53 -13.58 -7.68
C ARG A 71 0.62 -12.12 -8.07
N GLN A 72 -0.12 -11.24 -7.38
CA GLN A 72 -0.11 -9.81 -7.62
C GLN A 72 1.23 -9.18 -7.22
N VAL A 73 1.79 -9.57 -6.07
CA VAL A 73 3.15 -9.14 -5.66
C VAL A 73 4.19 -9.57 -6.71
N ASN A 74 4.08 -10.78 -7.25
CA ASN A 74 4.97 -11.23 -8.33
C ASN A 74 4.85 -10.38 -9.60
N GLY A 75 3.63 -9.94 -9.94
CA GLY A 75 3.37 -9.12 -11.12
C GLY A 75 3.80 -7.65 -10.97
N TYR A 76 3.48 -7.03 -9.85
CA TYR A 76 3.68 -5.59 -9.64
C TYR A 76 4.97 -5.24 -8.91
N GLY A 77 5.39 -6.06 -7.94
CA GLY A 77 6.48 -5.74 -7.04
C GLY A 77 7.85 -5.70 -7.73
N ASN A 78 8.65 -4.72 -7.37
CA ASN A 78 10.02 -4.55 -7.82
C ASN A 78 10.97 -4.44 -6.62
N ARG A 79 12.24 -4.66 -6.86
CA ARG A 79 13.27 -4.45 -5.84
C ARG A 79 13.23 -3.00 -5.33
N GLY A 80 13.19 -2.85 -4.02
CA GLY A 80 13.13 -1.54 -3.37
C GLY A 80 11.70 -1.06 -3.05
N ASP A 81 10.67 -1.71 -3.59
CA ASP A 81 9.29 -1.45 -3.19
C ASP A 81 9.03 -1.93 -1.76
N VAL A 82 7.91 -1.51 -1.20
CA VAL A 82 7.45 -1.89 0.14
C VAL A 82 6.17 -2.70 0.04
N PHE A 83 6.16 -3.86 0.69
CA PHE A 83 4.96 -4.65 0.94
C PHE A 83 4.44 -4.37 2.34
N LEU A 84 3.23 -3.83 2.46
CA LEU A 84 2.51 -3.68 3.72
C LEU A 84 1.52 -4.82 3.89
N GLY A 85 1.86 -5.80 4.73
CA GLY A 85 0.97 -6.88 5.13
C GLY A 85 0.14 -6.48 6.34
N ILE A 86 -1.19 -6.62 6.24
CA ILE A 86 -2.13 -6.31 7.31
C ILE A 86 -2.86 -7.59 7.70
N SER A 87 -2.68 -8.04 8.94
CA SER A 87 -3.33 -9.24 9.46
C SER A 87 -3.53 -9.12 10.97
N THR A 88 -4.76 -9.16 11.46
CA THR A 88 -5.06 -8.99 12.88
C THR A 88 -4.38 -10.02 13.77
N SER A 89 -4.29 -11.27 13.33
CA SER A 89 -3.58 -12.35 14.05
C SER A 89 -2.11 -12.47 13.65
N GLY A 90 -1.68 -11.81 12.56
CA GLY A 90 -0.37 -12.03 11.97
C GLY A 90 -0.16 -13.42 11.33
N ASN A 91 -1.24 -14.24 11.22
CA ASN A 91 -1.14 -15.64 10.77
C ASN A 91 -1.96 -15.95 9.51
N ALA A 92 -2.42 -14.93 8.78
CA ALA A 92 -3.15 -15.12 7.53
C ALA A 92 -2.22 -15.66 6.44
N GLU A 93 -2.44 -16.91 6.00
CA GLU A 93 -1.55 -17.60 5.06
C GLU A 93 -1.44 -16.87 3.70
N ASN A 94 -2.54 -16.32 3.18
CA ASN A 94 -2.50 -15.53 1.94
C ASN A 94 -1.57 -14.29 2.04
N VAL A 95 -1.54 -13.64 3.20
CA VAL A 95 -0.62 -12.52 3.47
C VAL A 95 0.80 -13.03 3.62
N MET A 96 1.01 -14.18 4.25
CA MET A 96 2.34 -14.80 4.39
C MET A 96 2.93 -15.21 3.03
N TYR A 97 2.16 -15.82 2.13
CA TYR A 97 2.64 -16.13 0.77
C TYR A 97 3.04 -14.87 0.00
N ALA A 98 2.27 -13.79 0.15
CA ALA A 98 2.62 -12.50 -0.46
C ALA A 98 3.91 -11.92 0.15
N ALA A 99 4.09 -11.99 1.48
CA ALA A 99 5.29 -11.53 2.16
C ALA A 99 6.55 -12.32 1.73
N VAL A 100 6.45 -13.65 1.60
CA VAL A 100 7.53 -14.48 1.08
C VAL A 100 7.90 -14.09 -0.34
N THR A 101 6.90 -13.87 -1.20
CA THR A 101 7.12 -13.41 -2.58
C THR A 101 7.79 -12.03 -2.61
N ALA A 102 7.34 -11.10 -1.78
CA ALA A 102 7.93 -9.77 -1.65
C ALA A 102 9.41 -9.84 -1.24
N ARG A 103 9.73 -10.68 -0.26
CA ARG A 103 11.11 -10.90 0.17
C ARG A 103 11.98 -11.44 -0.94
N ALA A 104 11.52 -12.45 -1.67
CA ALA A 104 12.23 -13.04 -2.81
C ALA A 104 12.50 -12.02 -3.93
N LYS A 105 11.61 -11.02 -4.09
CA LYS A 105 11.78 -9.92 -5.05
C LYS A 105 12.63 -8.75 -4.53
N GLY A 106 13.17 -8.83 -3.32
CA GLY A 106 14.01 -7.78 -2.73
C GLY A 106 13.22 -6.54 -2.27
N MET A 107 11.93 -6.72 -1.99
CA MET A 107 11.09 -5.70 -1.40
C MET A 107 11.31 -5.62 0.12
N LYS A 108 10.97 -4.50 0.74
CA LYS A 108 10.87 -4.36 2.19
C LYS A 108 9.47 -4.74 2.67
N ILE A 109 9.41 -5.36 3.86
CA ILE A 109 8.16 -5.86 4.43
C ILE A 109 7.85 -5.12 5.72
N ILE A 110 6.65 -4.54 5.78
CA ILE A 110 6.06 -3.98 6.99
C ILE A 110 4.87 -4.85 7.37
N GLY A 111 4.85 -5.39 8.60
CA GLY A 111 3.71 -6.10 9.17
C GLY A 111 2.91 -5.17 10.08
N LEU A 112 1.60 -5.05 9.84
CA LEU A 112 0.65 -4.37 10.73
C LEU A 112 -0.30 -5.40 11.31
N THR A 113 -0.17 -5.67 12.61
CA THR A 113 -0.79 -6.82 13.28
C THR A 113 -1.35 -6.42 14.65
N GLY A 114 -1.91 -7.38 15.34
CA GLY A 114 -2.26 -7.32 16.76
C GLY A 114 -1.77 -8.57 17.49
N ARG A 115 -2.30 -8.83 18.65
CA ARG A 115 -1.96 -9.98 19.51
C ARG A 115 -0.46 -10.03 19.82
N ASP A 116 0.23 -11.07 19.40
CA ASP A 116 1.68 -11.28 19.53
C ASP A 116 2.46 -11.00 18.23
N GLY A 117 1.78 -10.51 17.18
CA GLY A 117 2.37 -10.26 15.88
C GLY A 117 2.34 -11.45 14.93
N GLY A 118 2.24 -12.67 15.44
CA GLY A 118 2.21 -13.92 14.69
C GLY A 118 3.40 -14.11 13.74
N LYS A 119 3.23 -14.97 12.74
CA LYS A 119 4.26 -15.28 11.72
C LYS A 119 4.67 -14.05 10.94
N LEU A 120 3.72 -13.17 10.61
CA LEU A 120 4.01 -11.96 9.82
C LEU A 120 4.88 -10.98 10.60
N GLY A 121 4.59 -10.77 11.89
CA GLY A 121 5.41 -9.92 12.77
C GLY A 121 6.85 -10.41 12.90
N ALA A 122 7.03 -11.73 13.03
CA ALA A 122 8.36 -12.33 13.08
C ALA A 122 9.10 -12.29 11.72
N PHE A 123 8.37 -12.31 10.61
CA PHE A 123 8.94 -12.33 9.27
C PHE A 123 9.23 -10.93 8.71
N ALA A 124 8.51 -9.89 9.12
CA ALA A 124 8.63 -8.54 8.57
C ALA A 124 9.97 -7.86 8.91
N ASP A 125 10.44 -6.97 8.05
CA ASP A 125 11.57 -6.08 8.36
C ASP A 125 11.20 -5.06 9.43
N ILE A 126 9.94 -4.61 9.45
CA ILE A 126 9.36 -3.74 10.47
C ILE A 126 8.03 -4.34 10.91
N SER A 127 7.86 -4.55 12.19
CA SER A 127 6.62 -5.05 12.78
C SER A 127 5.96 -3.98 13.64
N ILE A 128 4.69 -3.69 13.34
CA ILE A 128 3.82 -2.80 14.10
C ILE A 128 2.72 -3.68 14.71
N VAL A 129 2.76 -3.87 16.02
CA VAL A 129 1.82 -4.72 16.75
C VAL A 129 0.97 -3.84 17.66
N VAL A 130 -0.33 -3.74 17.38
CA VAL A 130 -1.24 -2.99 18.25
C VAL A 130 -1.61 -3.83 19.47
N PRO A 131 -1.71 -3.24 20.71
CA PRO A 131 -1.82 -3.98 21.96
C PRO A 131 -3.27 -4.40 22.26
N LYS A 132 -3.87 -5.20 21.35
CA LYS A 132 -5.23 -5.75 21.48
C LYS A 132 -5.27 -7.23 21.06
N GLN A 133 -6.26 -7.97 21.58
CA GLN A 133 -6.45 -9.39 21.29
C GLN A 133 -7.64 -9.64 20.36
N GLU A 134 -8.71 -8.86 20.50
CA GLU A 134 -9.93 -9.02 19.71
C GLU A 134 -9.80 -8.39 18.33
N THR A 135 -10.25 -9.11 17.31
CA THR A 135 -10.10 -8.70 15.90
C THR A 135 -10.62 -7.29 15.63
N TYR A 136 -11.81 -6.95 16.11
CA TYR A 136 -12.40 -5.62 15.88
C TYR A 136 -11.61 -4.51 16.57
N GLN A 137 -11.11 -4.74 17.80
CA GLN A 137 -10.29 -3.75 18.52
C GLN A 137 -8.93 -3.53 17.84
N ILE A 138 -8.34 -4.60 17.28
CA ILE A 138 -7.11 -4.52 16.49
C ILE A 138 -7.37 -3.64 15.23
N GLN A 139 -8.46 -3.89 14.53
CA GLN A 139 -8.85 -3.13 13.35
C GLN A 139 -9.11 -1.64 13.66
N GLU A 140 -9.76 -1.35 14.79
CA GLU A 140 -9.95 0.03 15.27
C GLU A 140 -8.62 0.75 15.51
N LEU A 141 -7.61 0.07 16.03
CA LEU A 141 -6.28 0.64 16.26
C LEU A 141 -5.42 0.69 14.98
N HIS A 142 -5.66 -0.16 13.99
CA HIS A 142 -4.98 -0.08 12.71
C HIS A 142 -5.27 1.24 11.99
N LEU A 143 -6.49 1.79 12.14
CA LEU A 143 -6.91 3.06 11.52
C LEU A 143 -6.00 4.23 11.89
N PRO A 144 -5.85 4.62 13.17
CA PRO A 144 -4.96 5.73 13.55
C PRO A 144 -3.49 5.44 13.22
N VAL A 145 -3.06 4.18 13.25
CA VAL A 145 -1.68 3.82 12.89
C VAL A 145 -1.40 4.15 11.42
N TYR A 146 -2.24 3.69 10.48
CA TYR A 146 -1.94 4.00 9.08
C TYR A 146 -2.24 5.46 8.72
N HIS A 147 -3.14 6.16 9.42
CA HIS A 147 -3.26 7.63 9.30
C HIS A 147 -1.98 8.33 9.73
N ALA A 148 -1.37 7.92 10.86
CA ALA A 148 -0.09 8.45 11.28
C ALA A 148 1.02 8.20 10.25
N LEU A 149 1.07 6.99 9.66
CA LEU A 149 1.99 6.68 8.57
C LEU A 149 1.76 7.60 7.35
N CYS A 150 0.51 7.84 6.94
CA CYS A 150 0.19 8.75 5.85
C CYS A 150 0.66 10.18 6.14
N LEU A 151 0.43 10.69 7.36
CA LEU A 151 0.91 12.01 7.80
C LEU A 151 2.44 12.11 7.76
N MET A 152 3.13 11.07 8.25
CA MET A 152 4.60 11.03 8.25
C MET A 152 5.17 11.00 6.84
N LEU A 153 4.58 10.21 5.95
CA LEU A 153 4.98 10.12 4.56
C LEU A 153 4.71 11.43 3.82
N GLU A 154 3.53 12.03 4.03
CA GLU A 154 3.19 13.33 3.44
C GLU A 154 4.17 14.42 3.90
N LYS A 155 4.49 14.46 5.20
CA LYS A 155 5.52 15.36 5.74
C LYS A 155 6.88 15.10 5.10
N ARG A 156 7.28 13.83 4.95
CA ARG A 156 8.61 13.46 4.43
C ARG A 156 8.81 13.86 2.97
N PHE A 157 7.77 13.73 2.15
CA PHE A 157 7.88 13.90 0.70
C PHE A 157 7.37 15.26 0.18
N TYR A 158 6.50 15.94 0.95
CA TYR A 158 5.83 17.17 0.51
C TYR A 158 6.01 18.36 1.47
N ASP A 159 6.74 18.24 2.58
CA ASP A 159 7.25 19.38 3.34
C ASP A 159 8.56 19.86 2.70
N ARG A 160 8.44 20.89 1.89
CA ARG A 160 9.57 21.69 1.42
C ARG A 160 9.53 23.06 2.04
#